data_3b7e02b1f8882d90a8361d3c10a18b53
#
_entry.id   3b7e02b1f8882d90a8361d3c10a18b53
#
_cell.length_a   1.000
_cell.length_b   1.000
_cell.length_c   1.000
_cell.angle_alpha   90.00
_cell.angle_beta   90.00
_cell.angle_gamma   90.00
#
_symmetry.space_group_name_H-M   'P 1'
#
loop_
_entity.id
_entity.type
_entity.pdbx_description
1 polymer ?
#
loop_
_entity_poly.entity_id
_entity_poly.type
_entity_poly.pdbx_seq_one_letter_code
_entity_poly.pdbx_strand_id
1 'polypeptide(L)'
;MEIYELKTKITEFLAAARVIVQKFGHTKKFAKHPVALIIKQHENFKDIKLVKFLQKDPIGRVLGYSRDFDVTTFSKIRERMEPEIMEELNNWIVEDRMKGKQLKLMSQDSSDVFAYSRKDKEARWGHRTPSRKEQLMQAGGKEKELFFGYKLHAIVDAETEMPIAVKVMPANTNDKKLFPCLYGFIKENFTVKFLGKFLADAQYNSSKIRATLRDDNMIPLIPFSRTKNHKREDPKDPDYGKRWSVEHVFSRLKEMFGMAKNRVIGLKKVRIHVYSCLLANLLEFVM
;
A
#
# COMPACT_ATOMS: atom_id res chain seq x y z
N MET A 1 9.39 14.40 12.28
CA MET A 1 10.74 13.95 11.83
C MET A 1 11.64 15.15 11.63
N GLU A 2 12.85 15.13 12.21
CA GLU A 2 13.82 16.22 12.03
C GLU A 2 14.34 16.27 10.59
N ILE A 3 14.72 17.48 10.11
CA ILE A 3 15.19 17.66 8.71
C ILE A 3 16.41 16.79 8.38
N TYR A 4 17.27 16.54 9.36
CA TYR A 4 18.45 15.69 9.17
C TYR A 4 18.06 14.23 8.94
N GLU A 5 17.14 13.71 9.72
CA GLU A 5 16.62 12.35 9.61
C GLU A 5 15.91 12.12 8.26
N LEU A 6 15.08 13.06 7.84
CA LEU A 6 14.43 13.03 6.53
C LEU A 6 15.44 12.97 5.38
N LYS A 7 16.52 13.78 5.45
CA LYS A 7 17.60 13.74 4.43
C LYS A 7 18.30 12.40 4.37
N THR A 8 18.56 11.76 5.51
CA THR A 8 19.20 10.45 5.59
C THR A 8 18.33 9.39 4.90
N LYS A 9 17.05 9.31 5.26
CA LYS A 9 16.09 8.37 4.65
C LYS A 9 15.89 8.62 3.15
N ILE A 10 15.83 9.88 2.71
CA ILE A 10 15.75 10.24 1.30
C ILE A 10 17.00 9.78 0.54
N THR A 11 18.18 9.86 1.13
CA THR A 11 19.43 9.42 0.51
C THR A 11 19.45 7.89 0.35
N GLU A 12 18.97 7.16 1.35
CA GLU A 12 18.79 5.71 1.31
C GLU A 12 17.83 5.31 0.17
N PHE A 13 16.64 5.92 0.11
CA PHE A 13 15.67 5.66 -0.96
C PHE A 13 16.21 6.01 -2.35
N LEU A 14 17.01 7.07 -2.45
CA LEU A 14 17.67 7.44 -3.69
C LEU A 14 18.73 6.41 -4.11
N ALA A 15 19.49 5.86 -3.16
CA ALA A 15 20.47 4.83 -3.44
C ALA A 15 19.80 3.55 -3.96
N ALA A 16 18.76 3.07 -3.30
CA ALA A 16 17.95 1.93 -3.76
C ALA A 16 17.33 2.19 -5.13
N ALA A 17 16.70 3.35 -5.32
CA ALA A 17 16.08 3.72 -6.58
C ALA A 17 17.09 3.76 -7.75
N ARG A 18 18.35 4.15 -7.51
CA ARG A 18 19.42 4.16 -8.55
C ARG A 18 19.74 2.76 -9.09
N VAL A 19 19.67 1.75 -8.24
CA VAL A 19 19.87 0.35 -8.64
C VAL A 19 18.63 -0.15 -9.41
N ILE A 20 17.46 0.10 -8.86
CA ILE A 20 16.19 -0.40 -9.39
C ILE A 20 15.90 0.17 -10.78
N VAL A 21 15.99 1.49 -11.00
CA VAL A 21 15.67 2.10 -12.29
C VAL A 21 16.54 1.57 -13.44
N GLN A 22 17.76 1.11 -13.15
CA GLN A 22 18.64 0.53 -14.17
C GLN A 22 18.12 -0.82 -14.69
N LYS A 23 17.43 -1.61 -13.86
CA LYS A 23 16.78 -2.86 -14.30
C LYS A 23 15.70 -2.60 -15.36
N PHE A 24 15.11 -1.41 -15.36
CA PHE A 24 14.08 -0.97 -16.32
C PHE A 24 14.63 -0.13 -17.48
N GLY A 25 15.94 -0.15 -17.68
CA GLY A 25 16.59 0.55 -18.78
C GLY A 25 16.72 2.07 -18.61
N HIS A 26 16.43 2.60 -17.42
CA HIS A 26 16.60 4.01 -17.13
C HIS A 26 18.01 4.33 -16.63
N THR A 27 18.45 5.57 -16.85
CA THR A 27 19.72 6.07 -16.28
C THR A 27 19.59 6.31 -14.76
N LYS A 28 20.69 6.25 -14.01
CA LYS A 28 20.72 6.57 -12.57
C LYS A 28 20.12 7.94 -12.25
N LYS A 29 20.19 8.89 -13.19
CA LYS A 29 19.56 10.23 -13.02
C LYS A 29 18.04 10.16 -12.94
N PHE A 30 17.40 9.10 -13.45
CA PHE A 30 15.96 8.92 -13.37
C PHE A 30 15.48 8.61 -11.93
N ALA A 31 16.33 8.03 -11.09
CA ALA A 31 16.02 7.64 -9.71
C ALA A 31 15.45 8.77 -8.82
N LYS A 32 15.77 10.02 -9.13
CA LYS A 32 15.23 11.18 -8.42
C LYS A 32 13.71 11.29 -8.51
N HIS A 33 13.10 10.76 -9.57
CA HIS A 33 11.67 10.94 -9.83
C HIS A 33 10.76 10.07 -8.95
N PRO A 34 11.02 8.75 -8.77
CA PRO A 34 10.35 7.96 -7.72
C PRO A 34 10.45 8.62 -6.34
N VAL A 35 11.64 9.06 -5.94
CA VAL A 35 11.86 9.70 -4.63
C VAL A 35 11.09 11.03 -4.51
N ALA A 36 11.03 11.84 -5.55
CA ALA A 36 10.22 13.07 -5.54
C ALA A 36 8.71 12.78 -5.39
N LEU A 37 8.21 11.67 -5.96
CA LEU A 37 6.83 11.25 -5.76
C LEU A 37 6.55 10.81 -4.32
N ILE A 38 7.50 10.17 -3.67
CA ILE A 38 7.42 9.81 -2.25
C ILE A 38 7.33 11.08 -1.39
N ILE A 39 8.23 12.04 -1.60
CA ILE A 39 8.22 13.35 -0.91
C ILE A 39 6.89 14.07 -1.14
N LYS A 40 6.36 14.03 -2.36
CA LYS A 40 5.05 14.61 -2.68
C LYS A 40 3.95 14.09 -1.76
N GLN A 41 3.89 12.78 -1.56
CA GLN A 41 2.86 12.17 -0.72
C GLN A 41 3.14 12.39 0.78
N HIS A 42 4.39 12.29 1.19
CA HIS A 42 4.80 12.56 2.56
C HIS A 42 4.40 13.97 3.00
N GLU A 43 4.69 14.98 2.18
CA GLU A 43 4.38 16.38 2.46
C GLU A 43 2.96 16.79 2.03
N ASN A 44 2.18 15.87 1.48
CA ASN A 44 0.83 16.13 0.92
C ASN A 44 0.80 17.30 -0.08
N PHE A 45 1.81 17.38 -0.95
CA PHE A 45 1.96 18.45 -1.93
C PHE A 45 1.11 18.22 -3.17
N LYS A 46 0.55 19.31 -3.74
CA LYS A 46 0.15 19.35 -5.15
C LYS A 46 1.39 19.43 -6.05
N ASP A 47 1.30 19.03 -7.32
CA ASP A 47 2.43 19.01 -8.25
C ASP A 47 3.15 20.37 -8.34
N ILE A 48 2.40 21.46 -8.39
CA ILE A 48 2.96 22.83 -8.42
C ILE A 48 3.78 23.13 -7.16
N LYS A 49 3.28 22.73 -5.98
CA LYS A 49 3.98 22.94 -4.71
C LYS A 49 5.24 22.10 -4.61
N LEU A 50 5.17 20.85 -5.08
CA LEU A 50 6.32 19.96 -5.16
C LEU A 50 7.43 20.55 -6.05
N VAL A 51 7.08 20.99 -7.25
CA VAL A 51 8.06 21.58 -8.18
C VAL A 51 8.74 22.80 -7.55
N LYS A 52 7.99 23.74 -6.95
CA LYS A 52 8.54 24.88 -6.23
C LYS A 52 9.46 24.47 -5.07
N PHE A 53 9.09 23.43 -4.33
CA PHE A 53 9.91 22.85 -3.26
C PHE A 53 11.23 22.31 -3.82
N LEU A 54 11.18 21.46 -4.85
CA LEU A 54 12.36 20.85 -5.47
C LEU A 54 13.31 21.88 -6.10
N GLN A 55 12.80 23.02 -6.54
CA GLN A 55 13.62 24.11 -7.09
C GLN A 55 14.39 24.92 -6.01
N LYS A 56 13.83 25.05 -4.82
CA LYS A 56 14.30 25.95 -3.78
C LYS A 56 14.97 25.25 -2.59
N ASP A 57 14.45 24.11 -2.20
CA ASP A 57 14.86 23.37 -1.01
C ASP A 57 16.20 22.65 -1.22
N PRO A 58 17.05 22.54 -0.19
CA PRO A 58 18.27 21.74 -0.23
C PRO A 58 18.05 20.29 -0.67
N ILE A 59 16.91 19.68 -0.33
CA ILE A 59 16.54 18.32 -0.76
C ILE A 59 16.45 18.23 -2.29
N GLY A 60 15.88 19.24 -2.95
CA GLY A 60 15.82 19.28 -4.40
C GLY A 60 17.21 19.28 -5.05
N ARG A 61 18.17 19.98 -4.44
CA ARG A 61 19.59 19.96 -4.87
C ARG A 61 20.24 18.61 -4.65
N VAL A 62 20.00 17.96 -3.51
CA VAL A 62 20.49 16.59 -3.23
C VAL A 62 19.96 15.60 -4.29
N LEU A 63 18.70 15.75 -4.70
CA LEU A 63 18.09 14.96 -5.76
C LEU A 63 18.58 15.33 -7.15
N GLY A 64 19.24 16.46 -7.34
CA GLY A 64 19.75 16.94 -8.63
C GLY A 64 18.67 17.54 -9.52
N TYR A 65 17.67 18.24 -8.96
CA TYR A 65 16.73 19.05 -9.73
C TYR A 65 17.30 20.43 -10.04
N SER A 66 17.12 20.86 -11.29
CA SER A 66 17.45 22.22 -11.75
C SER A 66 16.34 23.22 -11.42
N ARG A 67 16.66 24.50 -11.46
CA ARG A 67 15.67 25.57 -11.27
C ARG A 67 14.63 25.64 -12.39
N ASP A 68 14.96 25.12 -13.57
CA ASP A 68 14.10 25.12 -14.78
C ASP A 68 13.13 23.93 -14.86
N PHE A 69 13.12 23.06 -13.84
CA PHE A 69 12.22 21.93 -13.78
C PHE A 69 10.78 22.40 -13.56
N ASP A 70 9.84 21.96 -14.40
CA ASP A 70 8.46 22.40 -14.41
C ASP A 70 7.44 21.27 -14.16
N VAL A 71 6.16 21.64 -14.00
CA VAL A 71 5.05 20.70 -13.72
C VAL A 71 4.74 19.80 -14.92
N THR A 72 4.89 20.30 -16.14
CA THR A 72 4.60 19.51 -17.35
C THR A 72 5.62 18.42 -17.54
N THR A 73 6.88 18.70 -17.24
CA THR A 73 7.97 17.71 -17.18
C THR A 73 7.64 16.60 -16.19
N PHE A 74 7.12 16.95 -15.01
CA PHE A 74 6.76 15.98 -13.98
C PHE A 74 5.60 15.06 -14.43
N SER A 75 4.62 15.58 -15.15
CA SER A 75 3.55 14.77 -15.74
C SER A 75 4.08 13.78 -16.78
N LYS A 76 4.96 14.23 -17.69
CA LYS A 76 5.60 13.37 -18.69
C LYS A 76 6.44 12.25 -18.06
N ILE A 77 7.12 12.53 -16.95
CA ILE A 77 7.90 11.53 -16.21
C ILE A 77 6.99 10.41 -15.70
N ARG A 78 5.83 10.75 -15.09
CA ARG A 78 4.87 9.74 -14.62
C ARG A 78 4.32 8.86 -15.74
N GLU A 79 4.23 9.36 -16.95
CA GLU A 79 3.81 8.57 -18.12
C GLU A 79 4.88 7.57 -18.57
N ARG A 80 6.16 7.93 -18.41
CA ARG A 80 7.31 7.09 -18.79
C ARG A 80 7.71 6.10 -17.71
N MET A 81 7.37 6.35 -16.46
CA MET A 81 7.74 5.50 -15.32
C MET A 81 6.93 4.20 -15.34
N GLU A 82 7.58 3.08 -15.26
CA GLU A 82 6.96 1.79 -15.02
C GLU A 82 6.54 1.70 -13.53
N PRO A 83 5.29 1.30 -13.22
CA PRO A 83 4.83 1.17 -11.84
C PRO A 83 5.64 0.14 -11.04
N GLU A 84 6.23 -0.83 -11.70
CA GLU A 84 7.11 -1.86 -11.13
C GLU A 84 8.34 -1.25 -10.45
N ILE A 85 8.83 -0.09 -10.89
CA ILE A 85 9.91 0.65 -10.21
C ILE A 85 9.52 1.01 -8.78
N MET A 86 8.28 1.49 -8.58
CA MET A 86 7.78 1.83 -7.25
C MET A 86 7.49 0.58 -6.42
N GLU A 87 7.02 -0.48 -7.05
CA GLU A 87 6.76 -1.79 -6.44
C GLU A 87 8.06 -2.43 -5.95
N GLU A 88 9.10 -2.52 -6.80
CA GLU A 88 10.41 -3.03 -6.39
C GLU A 88 11.08 -2.17 -5.31
N LEU A 89 10.92 -0.85 -5.37
CA LEU A 89 11.45 0.03 -4.33
C LEU A 89 10.76 -0.22 -2.98
N ASN A 90 9.45 -0.43 -2.98
CA ASN A 90 8.70 -0.81 -1.78
C ASN A 90 9.20 -2.16 -1.24
N ASN A 91 9.30 -3.16 -2.09
CA ASN A 91 9.74 -4.49 -1.69
C ASN A 91 11.16 -4.47 -1.11
N TRP A 92 12.09 -3.79 -1.78
CA TRP A 92 13.46 -3.64 -1.31
C TRP A 92 13.54 -3.02 0.10
N ILE A 93 12.78 -1.94 0.36
CA ILE A 93 12.77 -1.29 1.67
C ILE A 93 12.15 -2.19 2.74
N VAL A 94 11.05 -2.88 2.40
CA VAL A 94 10.40 -3.81 3.33
C VAL A 94 11.33 -4.99 3.65
N GLU A 95 11.98 -5.58 2.65
CA GLU A 95 12.94 -6.67 2.84
C GLU A 95 14.12 -6.25 3.72
N ASP A 96 14.69 -5.07 3.47
CA ASP A 96 15.80 -4.55 4.27
C ASP A 96 15.40 -4.37 5.74
N ARG A 97 14.23 -3.78 6.00
CA ARG A 97 13.71 -3.54 7.35
C ARG A 97 13.26 -4.79 8.09
N MET A 98 12.85 -5.82 7.34
CA MET A 98 12.44 -7.12 7.89
C MET A 98 13.59 -8.10 7.99
N LYS A 99 14.79 -7.75 7.53
CA LYS A 99 15.96 -8.62 7.58
C LYS A 99 16.24 -9.12 9.00
N GLY A 100 16.33 -10.44 9.15
CA GLY A 100 16.53 -11.10 10.43
C GLY A 100 15.33 -11.11 11.38
N LYS A 101 14.21 -10.52 10.99
CA LYS A 101 12.95 -10.59 11.76
C LYS A 101 12.11 -11.78 11.31
N GLN A 102 11.33 -12.32 12.25
CA GLN A 102 10.35 -13.37 11.97
C GLN A 102 8.94 -12.80 12.00
N LEU A 103 8.17 -13.09 10.95
CA LEU A 103 6.74 -12.75 10.91
C LEU A 103 5.95 -13.69 11.84
N LYS A 104 5.41 -13.14 12.91
CA LYS A 104 4.64 -13.88 13.93
C LYS A 104 3.15 -13.72 13.74
N LEU A 105 2.73 -12.55 13.31
CA LEU A 105 1.34 -12.15 13.25
C LEU A 105 1.10 -11.32 12.00
N MET A 106 0.29 -11.82 11.08
CA MET A 106 -0.02 -11.15 9.82
C MET A 106 -1.50 -10.81 9.75
N SER A 107 -1.85 -9.65 9.22
CA SER A 107 -3.24 -9.25 8.96
C SER A 107 -3.44 -8.91 7.50
N GLN A 108 -4.51 -9.43 6.88
CA GLN A 108 -4.86 -9.16 5.49
C GLN A 108 -6.22 -8.48 5.37
N ASP A 109 -6.26 -7.45 4.54
CA ASP A 109 -7.51 -6.80 4.10
C ASP A 109 -7.31 -6.03 2.79
N SER A 110 -8.37 -5.41 2.29
CA SER A 110 -8.34 -4.52 1.12
C SER A 110 -9.00 -3.18 1.40
N SER A 111 -8.49 -2.14 0.73
CA SER A 111 -9.03 -0.79 0.86
C SER A 111 -9.36 -0.19 -0.51
N ASP A 112 -10.45 0.58 -0.56
CA ASP A 112 -10.90 1.29 -1.75
C ASP A 112 -9.96 2.44 -2.13
N VAL A 113 -9.75 2.60 -3.43
CA VAL A 113 -9.08 3.72 -4.08
C VAL A 113 -10.00 4.22 -5.20
N PHE A 114 -10.65 5.35 -4.97
CA PHE A 114 -11.61 5.89 -5.93
C PHE A 114 -10.93 6.30 -7.24
N ALA A 115 -11.54 5.98 -8.38
CA ALA A 115 -11.11 6.50 -9.66
C ALA A 115 -11.36 8.02 -9.70
N TYR A 116 -10.39 8.76 -10.26
CA TYR A 116 -10.51 10.21 -10.44
C TYR A 116 -11.62 10.58 -11.43
N SER A 117 -11.89 9.73 -12.40
CA SER A 117 -12.87 10.00 -13.46
C SER A 117 -13.66 8.75 -13.82
N ARG A 118 -14.95 8.93 -14.14
CA ARG A 118 -15.79 7.88 -14.72
C ARG A 118 -15.34 7.44 -16.12
N LYS A 119 -14.48 8.23 -16.77
CA LYS A 119 -13.88 7.91 -18.08
C LYS A 119 -12.66 6.96 -17.97
N ASP A 120 -12.27 6.57 -16.76
CA ASP A 120 -11.17 5.64 -16.54
C ASP A 120 -11.58 4.23 -17.01
N LYS A 121 -10.97 3.77 -18.12
CA LYS A 121 -11.32 2.51 -18.77
C LYS A 121 -10.85 1.27 -18.00
N GLU A 122 -9.90 1.41 -17.09
CA GLU A 122 -9.32 0.32 -16.30
C GLU A 122 -9.95 0.21 -14.91
N ALA A 123 -10.59 1.27 -14.43
CA ALA A 123 -11.36 1.24 -13.18
C ALA A 123 -12.61 0.37 -13.32
N ARG A 124 -13.06 -0.22 -12.23
CA ARG A 124 -14.25 -1.09 -12.18
C ARG A 124 -15.12 -0.75 -10.99
N TRP A 125 -16.38 -1.17 -11.06
CA TRP A 125 -17.27 -1.13 -9.93
C TRP A 125 -16.93 -2.22 -8.92
N GLY A 126 -16.85 -1.83 -7.66
CA GLY A 126 -16.63 -2.73 -6.54
C GLY A 126 -17.53 -2.39 -5.37
N HIS A 127 -17.55 -3.25 -4.37
CA HIS A 127 -18.27 -3.02 -3.12
C HIS A 127 -17.28 -2.57 -2.04
N ARG A 128 -17.73 -1.62 -1.21
CA ARG A 128 -17.03 -1.20 0.02
C ARG A 128 -18.00 -1.17 1.20
N THR A 129 -17.48 -1.24 2.39
CA THR A 129 -18.21 -0.89 3.60
C THR A 129 -17.85 0.57 3.94
N PRO A 130 -18.83 1.49 4.06
CA PRO A 130 -18.54 2.86 4.46
C PRO A 130 -17.85 2.93 5.81
N SER A 131 -16.99 3.92 6.02
CA SER A 131 -16.39 4.17 7.33
C SER A 131 -17.48 4.51 8.37
N ARG A 132 -17.18 4.31 9.66
CA ARG A 132 -18.12 4.66 10.74
C ARG A 132 -18.59 6.11 10.67
N LYS A 133 -17.72 7.04 10.26
CA LYS A 133 -18.04 8.44 10.07
C LYS A 133 -19.05 8.64 8.94
N GLU A 134 -18.85 7.98 7.80
CA GLU A 134 -19.80 8.02 6.68
C GLU A 134 -21.14 7.39 7.06
N GLN A 135 -21.13 6.27 7.81
CA GLN A 135 -22.34 5.62 8.30
C GLN A 135 -23.16 6.50 9.27
N LEU A 136 -22.47 7.31 10.10
CA LEU A 136 -23.15 8.25 11.01
C LEU A 136 -23.74 9.46 10.26
N MET A 137 -23.16 9.86 9.13
CA MET A 137 -23.67 10.96 8.29
C MET A 137 -24.83 10.51 7.38
N GLN A 138 -24.93 9.21 7.10
CA GLN A 138 -26.04 8.64 6.35
C GLN A 138 -27.08 8.09 7.34
N ALA A 139 -28.22 8.73 7.44
CA ALA A 139 -29.34 8.26 8.28
C ALA A 139 -29.89 6.94 7.72
N GLY A 140 -29.24 5.81 8.01
CA GLY A 140 -29.74 4.49 7.65
C GLY A 140 -28.64 3.49 7.26
N GLY A 141 -28.26 2.66 8.19
CA GLY A 141 -27.78 1.29 7.97
C GLY A 141 -26.38 1.08 7.36
N LYS A 142 -25.81 -0.03 7.73
CA LYS A 142 -24.53 -0.60 7.23
C LYS A 142 -24.68 -1.23 5.84
N GLU A 143 -25.20 -0.54 4.85
CA GLU A 143 -25.28 -1.13 3.51
C GLU A 143 -23.93 -1.05 2.81
N LYS A 144 -23.58 -2.12 2.08
CA LYS A 144 -22.43 -2.12 1.19
C LYS A 144 -22.71 -1.14 0.06
N GLU A 145 -21.85 -0.16 -0.07
CA GLU A 145 -21.91 0.81 -1.17
C GLU A 145 -21.14 0.34 -2.39
N LEU A 146 -21.64 0.73 -3.56
CA LEU A 146 -20.91 0.60 -4.81
C LEU A 146 -19.93 1.78 -4.95
N PHE A 147 -18.70 1.49 -5.34
CA PHE A 147 -17.74 2.52 -5.73
C PHE A 147 -17.07 2.16 -7.06
N PHE A 148 -16.63 3.16 -7.79
CA PHE A 148 -15.93 2.99 -9.05
C PHE A 148 -14.45 3.31 -8.85
N GLY A 149 -13.57 2.35 -9.12
CA GLY A 149 -12.14 2.55 -8.88
C GLY A 149 -11.31 1.27 -8.84
N TYR A 150 -10.42 1.25 -7.86
CA TYR A 150 -9.43 0.22 -7.62
C TYR A 150 -9.44 -0.20 -6.15
N LYS A 151 -8.76 -1.29 -5.82
CA LYS A 151 -8.51 -1.72 -4.45
C LYS A 151 -7.01 -1.88 -4.22
N LEU A 152 -6.54 -1.42 -3.07
CA LEU A 152 -5.27 -1.81 -2.49
C LEU A 152 -5.51 -3.03 -1.62
N HIS A 153 -4.91 -4.17 -1.98
CA HIS A 153 -4.88 -5.37 -1.16
C HIS A 153 -3.55 -5.42 -0.43
N ALA A 154 -3.56 -5.67 0.87
CA ALA A 154 -2.34 -5.71 1.67
C ALA A 154 -2.35 -6.85 2.68
N ILE A 155 -1.18 -7.44 2.91
CA ILE A 155 -0.84 -8.18 4.11
C ILE A 155 0.15 -7.32 4.88
N VAL A 156 -0.13 -7.08 6.16
CA VAL A 156 0.74 -6.31 7.05
C VAL A 156 1.27 -7.21 8.16
N ASP A 157 2.47 -6.93 8.64
CA ASP A 157 2.91 -7.39 9.94
C ASP A 157 2.09 -6.67 11.02
N ALA A 158 1.27 -7.42 11.75
CA ALA A 158 0.32 -6.84 12.70
C ALA A 158 0.99 -6.36 14.00
N GLU A 159 2.27 -6.64 14.21
CA GLU A 159 3.03 -6.14 15.36
C GLU A 159 3.64 -4.76 15.06
N THR A 160 4.13 -4.54 13.85
CA THR A 160 4.80 -3.29 13.45
C THR A 160 3.94 -2.40 12.55
N GLU A 161 2.80 -2.90 12.09
CA GLU A 161 1.94 -2.27 11.08
C GLU A 161 2.68 -1.97 9.75
N MET A 162 3.70 -2.79 9.43
CA MET A 162 4.41 -2.69 8.17
C MET A 162 3.65 -3.41 7.06
N PRO A 163 3.35 -2.75 5.92
CA PRO A 163 2.74 -3.41 4.76
C PRO A 163 3.78 -4.26 4.04
N ILE A 164 3.79 -5.57 4.31
CA ILE A 164 4.82 -6.52 3.84
C ILE A 164 4.54 -7.08 2.44
N ALA A 165 3.29 -7.24 2.05
CA ALA A 165 2.92 -7.62 0.69
C ALA A 165 1.70 -6.82 0.23
N VAL A 166 1.80 -6.18 -0.93
CA VAL A 166 0.76 -5.27 -1.41
C VAL A 166 0.51 -5.44 -2.92
N LYS A 167 -0.74 -5.23 -3.34
CA LYS A 167 -1.14 -5.25 -4.76
C LYS A 167 -2.28 -4.27 -5.00
N VAL A 168 -2.20 -3.53 -6.11
CA VAL A 168 -3.28 -2.63 -6.54
C VAL A 168 -3.97 -3.23 -7.76
N MET A 169 -5.28 -3.41 -7.68
CA MET A 169 -6.10 -4.08 -8.69
C MET A 169 -7.40 -3.31 -8.97
N PRO A 170 -8.08 -3.52 -10.11
CA PRO A 170 -9.43 -3.01 -10.31
C PRO A 170 -10.39 -3.46 -9.21
N ALA A 171 -11.35 -2.60 -8.84
CA ALA A 171 -12.21 -2.79 -7.66
C ALA A 171 -13.08 -4.06 -7.66
N ASN A 172 -13.33 -4.66 -8.83
CA ASN A 172 -14.06 -5.92 -8.96
C ASN A 172 -13.21 -7.17 -8.72
N THR A 173 -11.91 -7.02 -8.45
CA THR A 173 -11.03 -8.15 -8.16
C THR A 173 -11.43 -8.79 -6.84
N ASN A 174 -11.60 -10.10 -6.85
CA ASN A 174 -11.97 -10.86 -5.65
C ASN A 174 -10.77 -10.98 -4.70
N ASP A 175 -10.97 -10.55 -3.46
CA ASP A 175 -9.93 -10.49 -2.44
C ASP A 175 -9.26 -11.84 -2.16
N LYS A 176 -10.04 -12.95 -2.15
CA LYS A 176 -9.53 -14.32 -1.96
C LYS A 176 -8.58 -14.79 -3.07
N LYS A 177 -8.80 -14.30 -4.32
CA LYS A 177 -7.94 -14.67 -5.46
C LYS A 177 -6.54 -14.11 -5.35
N LEU A 178 -6.34 -13.04 -4.57
CA LEU A 178 -5.04 -12.41 -4.39
C LEU A 178 -4.23 -13.00 -3.23
N PHE A 179 -4.88 -13.75 -2.33
CA PHE A 179 -4.17 -14.39 -1.22
C PHE A 179 -2.97 -15.24 -1.68
N PRO A 180 -3.07 -16.14 -2.67
CA PRO A 180 -1.92 -16.94 -3.08
C PRO A 180 -0.75 -16.11 -3.59
N CYS A 181 -1.02 -15.02 -4.31
CA CYS A 181 0.02 -14.12 -4.83
C CYS A 181 0.72 -13.36 -3.70
N LEU A 182 -0.05 -12.74 -2.79
CA LEU A 182 0.50 -11.96 -1.68
C LEU A 182 1.21 -12.85 -0.65
N TYR A 183 0.61 -13.97 -0.29
CA TYR A 183 1.17 -14.89 0.67
C TYR A 183 2.37 -15.66 0.10
N GLY A 184 2.34 -16.01 -1.19
CA GLY A 184 3.47 -16.59 -1.91
C GLY A 184 4.70 -15.68 -1.88
N PHE A 185 4.52 -14.39 -2.17
CA PHE A 185 5.58 -13.39 -2.06
C PHE A 185 6.20 -13.37 -0.64
N ILE A 186 5.38 -13.45 0.40
CA ILE A 186 5.86 -13.49 1.78
C ILE A 186 6.73 -14.72 2.03
N LYS A 187 6.28 -15.91 1.57
CA LYS A 187 7.02 -17.17 1.75
C LYS A 187 8.38 -17.17 1.05
N GLU A 188 8.47 -16.52 -0.09
CA GLU A 188 9.69 -16.44 -0.89
C GLU A 188 10.71 -15.47 -0.30
N ASN A 189 10.26 -14.40 0.37
CA ASN A 189 11.14 -13.29 0.76
C ASN A 189 11.32 -13.12 2.27
N PHE A 190 10.49 -13.76 3.11
CA PHE A 190 10.53 -13.56 4.57
C PHE A 190 10.52 -14.87 5.35
N THR A 191 11.11 -14.83 6.54
CA THR A 191 11.00 -15.92 7.50
C THR A 191 9.69 -15.82 8.28
N VAL A 192 8.82 -16.81 8.14
CA VAL A 192 7.57 -16.93 8.91
C VAL A 192 7.82 -17.76 10.14
N LYS A 193 7.35 -17.29 11.30
CA LYS A 193 7.50 -18.02 12.57
C LYS A 193 6.63 -19.28 12.57
N PHE A 194 7.17 -20.38 13.02
CA PHE A 194 6.39 -21.59 13.29
C PHE A 194 5.25 -21.30 14.27
N LEU A 195 4.04 -21.78 13.98
CA LEU A 195 2.80 -21.43 14.68
C LEU A 195 2.50 -19.92 14.73
N GLY A 196 2.97 -19.18 13.77
CA GLY A 196 2.51 -17.81 13.55
C GLY A 196 1.01 -17.76 13.26
N LYS A 197 0.40 -16.58 13.39
CA LYS A 197 -1.05 -16.40 13.23
C LYS A 197 -1.36 -15.52 12.02
N PHE A 198 -2.39 -15.88 11.29
CA PHE A 198 -2.87 -15.14 10.13
C PHE A 198 -4.31 -14.64 10.37
N LEU A 199 -4.47 -13.32 10.37
CA LEU A 199 -5.71 -12.63 10.69
C LEU A 199 -6.37 -12.12 9.40
N ALA A 200 -7.65 -12.37 9.23
CA ALA A 200 -8.45 -11.75 8.17
C ALA A 200 -9.93 -11.73 8.55
N ASP A 201 -10.74 -11.01 7.81
CA ASP A 201 -12.18 -11.00 8.00
C ASP A 201 -12.85 -12.26 7.42
N ALA A 202 -14.15 -12.43 7.66
CA ALA A 202 -14.93 -13.56 7.16
C ALA A 202 -15.00 -13.62 5.62
N GLN A 203 -14.70 -12.54 4.90
CA GLN A 203 -14.66 -12.55 3.45
C GLN A 203 -13.50 -13.41 2.92
N TYR A 204 -12.44 -13.59 3.69
CA TYR A 204 -11.31 -14.46 3.37
C TYR A 204 -11.56 -15.93 3.76
N ASN A 205 -12.70 -16.28 4.38
CA ASN A 205 -12.99 -17.65 4.75
C ASN A 205 -13.09 -18.54 3.51
N SER A 206 -12.13 -19.45 3.36
CA SER A 206 -12.00 -20.40 2.27
C SER A 206 -11.27 -21.63 2.76
N SER A 207 -11.77 -22.83 2.42
CA SER A 207 -11.10 -24.09 2.75
C SER A 207 -9.67 -24.13 2.19
N LYS A 208 -9.48 -23.62 0.96
CA LYS A 208 -8.16 -23.55 0.32
C LYS A 208 -7.19 -22.63 1.09
N ILE A 209 -7.63 -21.42 1.49
CA ILE A 209 -6.78 -20.50 2.27
C ILE A 209 -6.42 -21.13 3.61
N ARG A 210 -7.39 -21.73 4.31
CA ARG A 210 -7.14 -22.39 5.59
C ARG A 210 -6.19 -23.57 5.47
N ALA A 211 -6.33 -24.39 4.40
CA ALA A 211 -5.43 -25.50 4.14
C ALA A 211 -4.00 -24.99 3.91
N THR A 212 -3.81 -24.04 2.97
CA THR A 212 -2.49 -23.44 2.70
C THR A 212 -1.81 -22.91 3.97
N LEU A 213 -2.55 -22.18 4.82
CA LEU A 213 -1.98 -21.65 6.06
C LEU A 213 -1.59 -22.78 7.04
N ARG A 214 -2.41 -23.82 7.17
CA ARG A 214 -2.11 -24.96 8.06
C ARG A 214 -0.93 -25.80 7.55
N ASP A 215 -0.84 -26.00 6.24
CA ASP A 215 0.29 -26.71 5.61
C ASP A 215 1.62 -25.99 5.89
N ASP A 216 1.56 -24.66 6.02
CA ASP A 216 2.72 -23.82 6.42
C ASP A 216 2.83 -23.65 7.96
N ASN A 217 2.13 -24.45 8.75
CA ASN A 217 2.07 -24.37 10.21
C ASN A 217 1.64 -23.01 10.76
N MET A 218 0.77 -22.30 10.01
CA MET A 218 0.15 -21.05 10.44
C MET A 218 -1.24 -21.31 11.03
N ILE A 219 -1.61 -20.57 12.07
CA ILE A 219 -2.93 -20.61 12.70
C ILE A 219 -3.84 -19.60 12.00
N PRO A 220 -4.86 -20.05 11.24
CA PRO A 220 -5.79 -19.14 10.55
C PRO A 220 -6.85 -18.60 11.51
N LEU A 221 -6.71 -17.38 11.95
CA LEU A 221 -7.69 -16.64 12.75
C LEU A 221 -8.63 -15.87 11.80
N ILE A 222 -9.48 -16.61 11.09
CA ILE A 222 -10.45 -16.09 10.12
C ILE A 222 -11.83 -16.55 10.57
N PRO A 223 -12.81 -15.66 10.79
CA PRO A 223 -14.17 -16.09 11.16
C PRO A 223 -14.81 -16.95 10.09
N PHE A 224 -15.69 -17.85 10.48
CA PHE A 224 -16.55 -18.53 9.50
C PHE A 224 -17.58 -17.56 8.94
N SER A 225 -17.88 -17.69 7.67
CA SER A 225 -18.93 -16.88 7.04
C SER A 225 -20.28 -17.21 7.64
N ARG A 226 -21.12 -16.18 7.87
CA ARG A 226 -22.50 -16.37 8.33
C ARG A 226 -23.26 -17.25 7.34
N THR A 227 -23.91 -18.28 7.86
CA THR A 227 -24.88 -19.12 7.12
C THR A 227 -26.27 -18.96 7.72
N LYS A 228 -27.31 -19.53 7.07
CA LYS A 228 -28.69 -19.51 7.61
C LYS A 228 -28.77 -20.04 9.04
N ASN A 229 -27.96 -21.05 9.38
CA ASN A 229 -28.03 -21.80 10.64
C ASN A 229 -26.93 -21.41 11.63
N HIS A 230 -25.93 -20.60 11.26
CA HIS A 230 -24.84 -20.21 12.13
C HIS A 230 -24.61 -18.70 12.09
N LYS A 231 -24.61 -18.07 13.24
CA LYS A 231 -24.15 -16.69 13.39
C LYS A 231 -22.64 -16.63 13.16
N ARG A 232 -22.15 -15.49 12.65
CA ARG A 232 -20.72 -15.23 12.61
C ARG A 232 -20.21 -15.15 14.06
N GLU A 233 -19.19 -15.93 14.36
CA GLU A 233 -18.44 -15.85 15.60
C GLU A 233 -16.99 -15.48 15.27
N ASP A 234 -16.48 -14.48 15.95
CA ASP A 234 -15.08 -14.08 15.83
C ASP A 234 -14.21 -15.08 16.62
N PRO A 235 -12.97 -15.35 16.16
CA PRO A 235 -12.05 -16.19 16.92
C PRO A 235 -11.85 -15.68 18.35
N LYS A 236 -11.88 -16.60 19.32
CA LYS A 236 -11.69 -16.26 20.76
C LYS A 236 -10.22 -16.02 21.12
N ASP A 237 -9.31 -16.05 20.15
CA ASP A 237 -7.89 -15.79 20.35
C ASP A 237 -7.66 -14.30 20.63
N PRO A 238 -6.89 -13.93 21.69
CA PRO A 238 -6.66 -12.53 22.06
C PRO A 238 -5.96 -11.72 20.96
N ASP A 239 -5.14 -12.37 20.12
CA ASP A 239 -4.47 -11.68 19.01
C ASP A 239 -5.42 -11.32 17.86
N TYR A 240 -6.64 -11.88 17.81
CA TYR A 240 -7.60 -11.54 16.76
C TYR A 240 -7.94 -10.04 16.72
N GLY A 241 -7.89 -9.36 17.87
CA GLY A 241 -8.05 -7.92 17.95
C GLY A 241 -7.05 -7.13 17.12
N LYS A 242 -5.83 -7.66 16.91
CA LYS A 242 -4.80 -7.04 16.08
C LYS A 242 -5.11 -7.09 14.57
N ARG A 243 -6.22 -7.71 14.15
CA ARG A 243 -6.73 -7.63 12.77
C ARG A 243 -6.89 -6.19 12.28
N TRP A 244 -7.17 -5.26 13.18
CA TRP A 244 -7.32 -3.84 12.87
C TRP A 244 -6.01 -3.15 12.41
N SER A 245 -4.85 -3.77 12.59
CA SER A 245 -3.57 -3.20 12.18
C SER A 245 -3.53 -2.83 10.69
N VAL A 246 -4.10 -3.66 9.81
CA VAL A 246 -4.18 -3.35 8.37
C VAL A 246 -5.10 -2.16 8.09
N GLU A 247 -6.18 -2.02 8.85
CA GLU A 247 -7.11 -0.88 8.73
C GLU A 247 -6.44 0.43 9.21
N HIS A 248 -5.60 0.38 10.26
CA HIS A 248 -4.79 1.52 10.70
C HIS A 248 -3.83 1.98 9.59
N VAL A 249 -3.16 1.03 8.91
CA VAL A 249 -2.31 1.36 7.76
C VAL A 249 -3.13 2.04 6.67
N PHE A 250 -4.30 1.50 6.30
CA PHE A 250 -5.16 2.12 5.29
C PHE A 250 -5.65 3.51 5.68
N SER A 251 -5.98 3.73 6.95
CA SER A 251 -6.36 5.05 7.46
C SER A 251 -5.22 6.06 7.30
N ARG A 252 -4.00 5.71 7.71
CA ARG A 252 -2.82 6.56 7.52
C ARG A 252 -2.58 6.89 6.03
N LEU A 253 -2.65 5.88 5.16
CA LEU A 253 -2.46 6.08 3.72
C LEU A 253 -3.50 7.05 3.14
N LYS A 254 -4.76 6.95 3.56
CA LYS A 254 -5.85 7.81 3.07
C LYS A 254 -5.77 9.22 3.64
N GLU A 255 -5.56 9.36 4.93
CA GLU A 255 -5.66 10.64 5.64
C GLU A 255 -4.38 11.44 5.59
N MET A 256 -3.23 10.79 5.84
CA MET A 256 -1.94 11.47 5.93
C MET A 256 -1.21 11.55 4.60
N PHE A 257 -1.17 10.45 3.84
CA PHE A 257 -0.36 10.35 2.61
C PHE A 257 -1.16 10.52 1.32
N GLY A 258 -2.42 10.93 1.40
CA GLY A 258 -3.23 11.38 0.27
C GLY A 258 -3.69 10.27 -0.68
N MET A 259 -3.73 8.99 -0.25
CA MET A 259 -4.24 7.90 -1.09
C MET A 259 -5.69 8.14 -1.53
N ALA A 260 -6.53 8.73 -0.66
CA ALA A 260 -7.91 9.11 -0.99
C ALA A 260 -8.00 10.27 -2.00
N LYS A 261 -6.91 11.03 -2.21
CA LYS A 261 -6.85 12.18 -3.12
C LYS A 261 -6.30 11.80 -4.49
N ASN A 262 -6.59 10.59 -4.98
CA ASN A 262 -6.18 10.15 -6.31
C ASN A 262 -6.67 11.14 -7.38
N ARG A 263 -5.75 11.62 -8.23
CA ARG A 263 -6.02 12.57 -9.32
C ARG A 263 -5.44 12.10 -10.66
N VAL A 264 -5.19 10.79 -10.76
CA VAL A 264 -4.66 10.20 -11.98
C VAL A 264 -5.64 9.19 -12.57
N ILE A 265 -5.53 8.91 -13.85
CA ILE A 265 -6.38 8.01 -14.62
C ILE A 265 -5.53 6.84 -15.12
N GLY A 266 -6.07 5.64 -15.05
CA GLY A 266 -5.45 4.39 -15.51
C GLY A 266 -4.65 3.67 -14.41
N LEU A 267 -4.73 2.34 -14.42
CA LEU A 267 -4.14 1.46 -13.40
C LEU A 267 -2.65 1.71 -13.21
N LYS A 268 -1.91 1.91 -14.31
CA LYS A 268 -0.47 2.25 -14.27
C LYS A 268 -0.18 3.44 -13.34
N LYS A 269 -0.87 4.55 -13.56
CA LYS A 269 -0.66 5.79 -12.78
C LYS A 269 -1.21 5.67 -11.35
N VAL A 270 -2.30 4.94 -11.16
CA VAL A 270 -2.87 4.66 -9.82
C VAL A 270 -1.91 3.79 -9.01
N ARG A 271 -1.29 2.76 -9.60
CA ARG A 271 -0.23 1.97 -8.93
C ARG A 271 0.90 2.88 -8.47
N ILE A 272 1.45 3.73 -9.35
CA ILE A 272 2.51 4.69 -8.98
C ILE A 272 2.06 5.58 -7.80
N HIS A 273 0.82 6.11 -7.83
CA HIS A 273 0.29 6.94 -6.76
C HIS A 273 0.20 6.17 -5.42
N VAL A 274 -0.39 4.99 -5.43
CA VAL A 274 -0.59 4.19 -4.21
C VAL A 274 0.74 3.73 -3.62
N TYR A 275 1.68 3.24 -4.45
CA TYR A 275 3.02 2.88 -3.97
C TYR A 275 3.80 4.09 -3.45
N SER A 276 3.59 5.29 -4.03
CA SER A 276 4.18 6.51 -3.46
C SER A 276 3.64 6.81 -2.06
N CYS A 277 2.35 6.55 -1.79
CA CYS A 277 1.75 6.68 -0.46
C CYS A 277 2.31 5.63 0.52
N LEU A 278 2.44 4.37 0.07
CA LEU A 278 3.04 3.29 0.86
C LEU A 278 4.48 3.62 1.26
N LEU A 279 5.29 4.07 0.31
CA LEU A 279 6.68 4.46 0.55
C LEU A 279 6.79 5.69 1.45
N ALA A 280 5.85 6.65 1.36
CA ALA A 280 5.76 7.78 2.29
C ALA A 280 5.40 7.32 3.72
N ASN A 281 4.52 6.34 3.88
CA ASN A 281 4.24 5.72 5.17
C ASN A 281 5.47 5.00 5.73
N LEU A 282 6.22 4.26 4.90
CA LEU A 282 7.47 3.61 5.32
C LEU A 282 8.54 4.63 5.72
N LEU A 283 8.58 5.79 5.07
CA LEU A 283 9.49 6.88 5.40
C LEU A 283 9.25 7.45 6.81
N GLU A 284 7.99 7.54 7.24
CA GLU A 284 7.58 8.19 8.50
C GLU A 284 7.47 7.22 9.67
N PHE A 285 6.81 6.07 9.49
CA PHE A 285 6.34 5.24 10.62
C PHE A 285 7.10 3.94 10.82
N VAL A 286 7.91 3.52 9.86
CA VAL A 286 8.62 2.25 9.98
C VAL A 286 10.10 2.53 10.16
N MET A 287 10.51 2.54 11.41
CA MET A 287 11.93 2.59 11.82
C MET A 287 12.47 1.18 12.11
#